data_2aa2f9a0d8a19f26d34c24f40a259f82
#
_entry.id   2aa2f9a0d8a19f26d34c24f40a259f82
#
_cell.length_a   1.000
_cell.length_b   1.000
_cell.length_c   1.000
_cell.angle_alpha   90.00
_cell.angle_beta   90.00
_cell.angle_gamma   90.00
#
_symmetry.space_group_name_H-M   'P 1'
#
loop_
_entity.id
_entity.type
_entity.pdbx_description
1 polymer ?
#
loop_
_entity_poly.entity_id
_entity_poly.type
_entity_poly.pdbx_seq_one_letter_code
_entity_poly.pdbx_strand_id
1 'polypeptide(L)'
;MKNKGAKIIVNSITMTRVIGTLLMPFISLLLSPGELIFYIIILLLTDSVDGIMARRLNACTIFGALLDAIADKLLGIATLAVLAFSYPIMFLPIITETLICLINTNGAARGSSTESSFLGKFKTWLFGIAIVVGFCTIYSSDIITLFNDNTRNGLYMIDMFNYIIDNKDSIMVVLASITAGADIMVAADYRSRNKNEIKKAKENGLNAKEFKIKNKDDLMFALFDTDYYNETRGVPLLQRLGEEKKNEKKVRGK
;
A
#
# COMPACT_ATOMS: atom_id res chain seq x y z
N MET A 1 11.19 -19.96 -20.53
CA MET A 1 11.04 -19.20 -19.29
C MET A 1 12.44 -18.82 -18.77
N LYS A 2 12.96 -17.70 -19.27
CA LYS A 2 14.24 -17.13 -18.80
C LYS A 2 14.09 -16.68 -17.34
N ASN A 3 15.12 -16.89 -16.52
CA ASN A 3 15.26 -16.42 -15.13
C ASN A 3 14.23 -16.91 -14.08
N LYS A 4 13.81 -18.19 -14.10
CA LYS A 4 12.95 -18.74 -13.03
C LYS A 4 13.52 -18.53 -11.62
N GLY A 5 14.83 -18.75 -11.42
CA GLY A 5 15.49 -18.55 -10.13
C GLY A 5 15.39 -17.11 -9.63
N ALA A 6 15.63 -16.13 -10.49
CA ALA A 6 15.54 -14.71 -10.12
C ALA A 6 14.11 -14.30 -9.70
N LYS A 7 13.08 -14.78 -10.42
CA LYS A 7 11.67 -14.53 -10.07
C LYS A 7 11.31 -15.11 -8.71
N ILE A 8 11.78 -16.33 -8.41
CA ILE A 8 11.55 -16.98 -7.11
C ILE A 8 12.22 -16.16 -6.00
N ILE A 9 13.49 -15.75 -6.17
CA ILE A 9 14.21 -14.97 -5.17
C ILE A 9 13.50 -13.65 -4.88
N VAL A 10 13.15 -12.87 -5.92
CA VAL A 10 12.47 -11.58 -5.75
C VAL A 10 11.13 -11.76 -5.04
N ASN A 11 10.28 -12.66 -5.53
CA ASN A 11 8.97 -12.91 -4.91
C ASN A 11 9.09 -13.46 -3.47
N SER A 12 10.16 -14.21 -3.15
CA SER A 12 10.42 -14.68 -1.80
C SER A 12 10.77 -13.53 -0.85
N ILE A 13 11.56 -12.55 -1.30
CA ILE A 13 11.87 -11.35 -0.50
C ILE A 13 10.59 -10.59 -0.20
N THR A 14 9.76 -10.30 -1.20
CA THR A 14 8.48 -9.63 -1.01
C THR A 14 7.54 -10.44 -0.09
N MET A 15 7.52 -11.78 -0.22
CA MET A 15 6.70 -12.63 0.64
C MET A 15 7.18 -12.63 2.09
N THR A 16 8.49 -12.63 2.32
CA THR A 16 9.07 -12.48 3.67
C THR A 16 8.67 -11.14 4.28
N ARG A 17 8.66 -10.05 3.50
CA ARG A 17 8.15 -8.75 3.93
C ARG A 17 6.67 -8.82 4.32
N VAL A 18 5.83 -9.46 3.51
CA VAL A 18 4.39 -9.65 3.84
C VAL A 18 4.22 -10.38 5.17
N ILE A 19 4.94 -11.49 5.38
CA ILE A 19 4.87 -12.25 6.62
C ILE A 19 5.37 -11.40 7.80
N GLY A 20 6.52 -10.74 7.66
CA GLY A 20 7.05 -9.84 8.68
C GLY A 20 6.08 -8.72 9.02
N THR A 21 5.44 -8.13 8.02
CA THR A 21 4.44 -7.07 8.21
C THR A 21 3.21 -7.58 8.98
N LEU A 22 2.69 -8.76 8.66
CA LEU A 22 1.56 -9.36 9.36
C LEU A 22 1.88 -9.69 10.82
N LEU A 23 3.11 -10.06 11.11
CA LEU A 23 3.58 -10.35 12.46
C LEU A 23 3.92 -9.09 13.26
N MET A 24 4.14 -7.95 12.60
CA MET A 24 4.61 -6.71 13.23
C MET A 24 3.76 -6.26 14.43
N PRO A 25 2.41 -6.25 14.39
CA PRO A 25 1.61 -5.84 15.53
C PRO A 25 1.83 -6.72 16.77
N PHE A 26 2.08 -8.02 16.59
CA PHE A 26 2.36 -8.95 17.69
C PHE A 26 3.80 -8.81 18.19
N ILE A 27 4.75 -8.69 17.27
CA ILE A 27 6.17 -8.51 17.58
C ILE A 27 6.39 -7.17 18.32
N SER A 28 5.63 -6.13 18.00
CA SER A 28 5.72 -4.81 18.66
C SER A 28 5.46 -4.86 20.16
N LEU A 29 4.73 -5.88 20.65
CA LEU A 29 4.49 -6.09 22.09
C LEU A 29 5.72 -6.66 22.81
N LEU A 30 6.69 -7.19 22.08
CA LEU A 30 7.88 -7.85 22.62
C LEU A 30 9.16 -6.99 22.44
N LEU A 31 9.15 -6.06 21.49
CA LEU A 31 10.29 -5.24 21.13
C LEU A 31 10.34 -3.93 21.93
N SER A 32 11.54 -3.48 22.22
CA SER A 32 11.75 -2.10 22.68
C SER A 32 11.48 -1.11 21.53
N PRO A 33 11.23 0.19 21.87
CA PRO A 33 10.98 1.22 20.85
C PRO A 33 12.02 1.29 19.74
N GLY A 34 13.30 1.21 20.10
CA GLY A 34 14.40 1.26 19.14
C GLY A 34 14.43 0.02 18.23
N GLU A 35 14.20 -1.16 18.77
CA GLU A 35 14.14 -2.41 18.01
C GLU A 35 12.96 -2.43 17.06
N LEU A 36 11.81 -1.89 17.46
CA LEU A 36 10.63 -1.79 16.61
C LEU A 36 10.87 -0.84 15.43
N ILE A 37 11.46 0.33 15.68
CA ILE A 37 11.82 1.27 14.62
C ILE A 37 12.80 0.61 13.65
N PHE A 38 13.81 -0.08 14.17
CA PHE A 38 14.77 -0.82 13.34
C PHE A 38 14.10 -1.91 12.50
N TYR A 39 13.15 -2.64 13.08
CA TYR A 39 12.34 -3.64 12.38
C TYR A 39 11.54 -3.04 11.21
N ILE A 40 10.87 -1.90 11.44
CA ILE A 40 10.13 -1.18 10.39
C ILE A 40 11.07 -0.72 9.27
N ILE A 41 12.26 -0.19 9.64
CA ILE A 41 13.27 0.23 8.65
C ILE A 41 13.71 -0.96 7.79
N ILE A 42 13.94 -2.13 8.39
CA ILE A 42 14.27 -3.35 7.63
C ILE A 42 13.17 -3.69 6.63
N LEU A 43 11.90 -3.67 7.04
CA LEU A 43 10.78 -3.95 6.14
C LEU A 43 10.70 -2.94 4.99
N LEU A 44 10.96 -1.66 5.24
CA LEU A 44 11.02 -0.62 4.19
C LEU A 44 12.21 -0.80 3.25
N LEU A 45 13.37 -1.22 3.77
CA LEU A 45 14.55 -1.48 2.95
C LEU A 45 14.37 -2.70 2.05
N THR A 46 13.71 -3.75 2.54
CA THR A 46 13.41 -4.94 1.71
C THR A 46 12.56 -4.60 0.48
N ASP A 47 11.64 -3.64 0.60
CA ASP A 47 10.86 -3.09 -0.53
C ASP A 47 11.76 -2.47 -1.62
N SER A 48 12.70 -1.66 -1.21
CA SER A 48 13.63 -1.03 -2.15
C SER A 48 14.54 -2.06 -2.83
N VAL A 49 14.95 -3.08 -2.08
CA VAL A 49 15.85 -4.15 -2.56
C VAL A 49 15.15 -5.04 -3.59
N ASP A 50 13.93 -5.55 -3.29
CA ASP A 50 13.22 -6.44 -4.21
C ASP A 50 12.84 -5.72 -5.51
N GLY A 51 12.42 -4.45 -5.46
CA GLY A 51 12.15 -3.63 -6.64
C GLY A 51 13.39 -3.38 -7.51
N ILE A 52 14.56 -3.13 -6.91
CA ILE A 52 15.82 -2.97 -7.65
C ILE A 52 16.24 -4.30 -8.27
N MET A 53 16.16 -5.39 -7.52
CA MET A 53 16.49 -6.73 -7.98
C MET A 53 15.59 -7.17 -9.14
N ALA A 54 14.27 -6.97 -9.03
CA ALA A 54 13.31 -7.29 -10.09
C ALA A 54 13.68 -6.63 -11.42
N ARG A 55 14.03 -5.35 -11.37
CA ARG A 55 14.45 -4.58 -12.56
C ARG A 55 15.80 -5.04 -13.12
N ARG A 56 16.83 -5.20 -12.27
CA ARG A 56 18.18 -5.59 -12.69
C ARG A 56 18.26 -7.00 -13.24
N LEU A 57 17.47 -7.93 -12.68
CA LEU A 57 17.44 -9.33 -13.10
C LEU A 57 16.43 -9.63 -14.20
N ASN A 58 15.74 -8.58 -14.74
CA ASN A 58 14.63 -8.76 -15.68
C ASN A 58 13.63 -9.83 -15.20
N ALA A 59 13.23 -9.72 -13.93
CA ALA A 59 12.35 -10.66 -13.24
C ALA A 59 10.97 -10.05 -12.92
N CYS A 60 10.66 -8.87 -13.46
CA CYS A 60 9.36 -8.22 -13.25
C CYS A 60 8.23 -9.07 -13.83
N THR A 61 7.17 -9.28 -13.03
CA THR A 61 5.99 -10.07 -13.41
C THR A 61 4.72 -9.39 -12.92
N ILE A 62 3.56 -9.73 -13.50
CA ILE A 62 2.28 -9.21 -13.01
C ILE A 62 2.04 -9.67 -11.57
N PHE A 63 2.35 -10.93 -11.25
CA PHE A 63 2.22 -11.47 -9.90
C PHE A 63 3.10 -10.71 -8.90
N GLY A 64 4.38 -10.47 -9.23
CA GLY A 64 5.30 -9.71 -8.37
C GLY A 64 4.79 -8.29 -8.11
N ALA A 65 4.31 -7.60 -9.14
CA ALA A 65 3.76 -6.25 -9.01
C ALA A 65 2.49 -6.20 -8.13
N LEU A 66 1.62 -7.23 -8.21
CA LEU A 66 0.45 -7.35 -7.35
C LEU A 66 0.83 -7.63 -5.89
N LEU A 67 1.77 -8.54 -5.69
CA LEU A 67 2.27 -8.91 -4.36
C LEU A 67 2.92 -7.71 -3.68
N ASP A 68 3.71 -6.93 -4.40
CA ASP A 68 4.34 -5.70 -3.95
C ASP A 68 3.30 -4.64 -3.53
N ALA A 69 2.30 -4.38 -4.38
CA ALA A 69 1.22 -3.46 -4.08
C ALA A 69 0.39 -3.86 -2.84
N ILE A 70 0.22 -5.17 -2.59
CA ILE A 70 -0.43 -5.69 -1.38
C ILE A 70 0.47 -5.49 -0.17
N ALA A 71 1.76 -5.81 -0.28
CA ALA A 71 2.74 -5.68 0.80
C ALA A 71 2.84 -4.24 1.31
N ASP A 72 2.87 -3.25 0.41
CA ASP A 72 2.87 -1.82 0.76
C ASP A 72 1.64 -1.41 1.57
N LYS A 73 0.47 -1.85 1.14
CA LYS A 73 -0.79 -1.57 1.85
C LYS A 73 -0.83 -2.21 3.23
N LEU A 74 -0.39 -3.46 3.31
CA LEU A 74 -0.31 -4.18 4.57
C LEU A 74 0.67 -3.51 5.55
N LEU A 75 1.82 -3.03 5.07
CA LEU A 75 2.80 -2.35 5.91
C LEU A 75 2.21 -1.07 6.54
N GLY A 76 1.51 -0.26 5.76
CA GLY A 76 0.82 0.92 6.28
C GLY A 76 -0.23 0.57 7.34
N ILE A 77 -1.10 -0.40 7.06
CA ILE A 77 -2.14 -0.86 7.99
C ILE A 77 -1.53 -1.45 9.27
N ALA A 78 -0.50 -2.28 9.15
CA ALA A 78 0.17 -2.90 10.29
C ALA A 78 0.86 -1.85 11.18
N THR A 79 1.46 -0.83 10.58
CA THR A 79 2.08 0.28 11.32
C THR A 79 1.03 1.07 12.12
N LEU A 80 -0.14 1.35 11.51
CA LEU A 80 -1.26 1.96 12.24
C LEU A 80 -1.82 1.03 13.32
N ALA A 81 -1.85 -0.28 13.10
CA ALA A 81 -2.31 -1.24 14.10
C ALA A 81 -1.42 -1.24 15.34
N VAL A 82 -0.11 -1.08 15.19
CA VAL A 82 0.82 -0.89 16.32
C VAL A 82 0.44 0.37 17.12
N LEU A 83 0.17 1.49 16.45
CA LEU A 83 -0.28 2.71 17.11
C LEU A 83 -1.65 2.51 17.79
N ALA A 84 -2.54 1.72 17.18
CA ALA A 84 -3.88 1.46 17.68
C ALA A 84 -3.90 0.61 18.96
N PHE A 85 -2.88 -0.20 19.24
CA PHE A 85 -2.76 -0.92 20.52
C PHE A 85 -2.61 0.03 21.70
N SER A 86 -1.90 1.15 21.53
CA SER A 86 -1.76 2.17 22.57
C SER A 86 -2.91 3.18 22.55
N TYR A 87 -3.40 3.50 21.35
CA TYR A 87 -4.42 4.52 21.12
C TYR A 87 -5.50 4.00 20.18
N PRO A 88 -6.63 3.44 20.71
CA PRO A 88 -7.68 2.83 19.90
C PRO A 88 -8.31 3.75 18.84
N ILE A 89 -8.20 5.08 18.99
CA ILE A 89 -8.66 6.04 17.99
C ILE A 89 -7.98 5.82 16.62
N MET A 90 -6.78 5.22 16.60
CA MET A 90 -6.04 4.88 15.38
C MET A 90 -6.66 3.76 14.55
N PHE A 91 -7.71 3.07 15.06
CA PHE A 91 -8.55 2.20 14.21
C PHE A 91 -9.31 2.99 13.15
N LEU A 92 -9.58 4.28 13.38
CA LEU A 92 -10.31 5.12 12.43
C LEU A 92 -9.58 5.25 11.07
N PRO A 93 -8.30 5.66 11.01
CA PRO A 93 -7.55 5.66 9.76
C PRO A 93 -7.34 4.26 9.15
N ILE A 94 -7.27 3.19 9.94
CA ILE A 94 -7.22 1.82 9.40
C ILE A 94 -8.49 1.50 8.62
N ILE A 95 -9.66 1.83 9.18
CA ILE A 95 -10.95 1.59 8.53
C ILE A 95 -11.06 2.41 7.24
N THR A 96 -10.70 3.70 7.28
CA THR A 96 -10.78 4.57 6.10
C THR A 96 -9.81 4.16 5.00
N GLU A 97 -8.57 3.75 5.35
CA GLU A 97 -7.60 3.21 4.38
C GLU A 97 -8.10 1.92 3.72
N THR A 98 -8.70 1.03 4.51
CA THR A 98 -9.31 -0.20 4.00
C THR A 98 -10.45 0.10 3.03
N LEU A 99 -11.29 1.09 3.33
CA LEU A 99 -12.36 1.54 2.42
C LEU A 99 -11.82 2.08 1.10
N ILE A 100 -10.75 2.86 1.11
CA ILE A 100 -10.08 3.33 -0.12
C ILE A 100 -9.59 2.14 -0.94
N CYS A 101 -8.97 1.17 -0.30
CA CYS A 101 -8.49 -0.04 -0.95
C CYS A 101 -9.64 -0.80 -1.64
N LEU A 102 -10.77 -0.95 -0.96
CA LEU A 102 -11.98 -1.60 -1.52
C LEU A 102 -12.56 -0.80 -2.71
N ILE A 103 -12.62 0.53 -2.62
CA ILE A 103 -13.11 1.40 -3.70
C ILE A 103 -12.21 1.26 -4.93
N ASN A 104 -10.89 1.29 -4.75
CA ASN A 104 -9.92 1.13 -5.83
C ASN A 104 -10.00 -0.25 -6.48
N THR A 105 -10.02 -1.30 -5.68
CA THR A 105 -10.11 -2.68 -6.18
C THR A 105 -11.40 -2.90 -6.96
N ASN A 106 -12.52 -2.38 -6.46
CA ASN A 106 -13.82 -2.47 -7.14
C ASN A 106 -13.85 -1.63 -8.43
N GLY A 107 -13.21 -0.46 -8.44
CA GLY A 107 -13.04 0.35 -9.64
C GLY A 107 -12.21 -0.36 -10.70
N ALA A 108 -11.04 -0.88 -10.31
CA ALA A 108 -10.17 -1.66 -11.20
C ALA A 108 -10.86 -2.91 -11.77
N ALA A 109 -11.64 -3.61 -10.95
CA ALA A 109 -12.45 -4.75 -11.38
C ALA A 109 -13.55 -4.39 -12.39
N ARG A 110 -13.90 -3.13 -12.51
CA ARG A 110 -14.91 -2.61 -13.46
C ARG A 110 -14.31 -1.85 -14.64
N GLY A 111 -12.96 -1.87 -14.78
CA GLY A 111 -12.25 -1.25 -15.90
C GLY A 111 -11.81 0.20 -15.67
N SER A 112 -11.81 0.67 -14.43
CA SER A 112 -11.20 1.95 -14.08
C SER A 112 -9.67 1.83 -14.04
N SER A 113 -8.96 2.91 -14.38
CA SER A 113 -7.51 2.99 -14.22
C SER A 113 -7.14 3.00 -12.73
N THR A 114 -6.02 2.37 -12.39
CA THR A 114 -5.48 2.36 -11.01
C THR A 114 -4.49 3.50 -10.76
N GLU A 115 -4.43 4.49 -11.65
CA GLU A 115 -3.51 5.62 -11.50
C GLU A 115 -3.85 6.47 -10.27
N SER A 116 -2.82 6.73 -9.46
CA SER A 116 -2.99 7.56 -8.26
C SER A 116 -3.28 9.02 -8.65
N SER A 117 -4.30 9.61 -8.03
CA SER A 117 -4.58 11.04 -8.16
C SER A 117 -3.53 11.88 -7.42
N PHE A 118 -3.50 13.19 -7.71
CA PHE A 118 -2.70 14.13 -6.94
C PHE A 118 -3.05 14.09 -5.44
N LEU A 119 -4.35 14.03 -5.13
CA LEU A 119 -4.84 13.89 -3.77
C LEU A 119 -4.36 12.58 -3.11
N GLY A 120 -4.31 11.49 -3.87
CA GLY A 120 -3.77 10.22 -3.39
C GLY A 120 -2.28 10.31 -3.02
N LYS A 121 -1.48 11.03 -3.82
CA LYS A 121 -0.06 11.26 -3.50
C LYS A 121 0.10 12.13 -2.25
N PHE A 122 -0.65 13.22 -2.16
CA PHE A 122 -0.64 14.10 -1.00
C PHE A 122 -1.02 13.35 0.29
N LYS A 123 -2.07 12.51 0.22
CA LYS A 123 -2.48 11.64 1.32
C LYS A 123 -1.33 10.73 1.79
N THR A 124 -0.60 10.12 0.86
CA THR A 124 0.51 9.21 1.21
C THR A 124 1.61 9.93 1.99
N TRP A 125 1.94 11.18 1.63
CA TRP A 125 2.86 12.04 2.39
C TRP A 125 2.33 12.35 3.79
N LEU A 126 1.06 12.75 3.87
CA LEU A 126 0.40 13.04 5.15
C LEU A 126 0.38 11.81 6.06
N PHE A 127 0.11 10.65 5.50
CA PHE A 127 0.11 9.37 6.21
C PHE A 127 1.49 9.02 6.76
N GLY A 128 2.55 9.22 5.97
CA GLY A 128 3.93 9.02 6.42
C GLY A 128 4.29 9.93 7.60
N ILE A 129 3.93 11.23 7.51
CA ILE A 129 4.13 12.18 8.61
C ILE A 129 3.34 11.75 9.85
N ALA A 130 2.10 11.30 9.68
CA ALA A 130 1.24 10.86 10.76
C ALA A 130 1.83 9.65 11.50
N ILE A 131 2.40 8.69 10.79
CA ILE A 131 3.11 7.55 11.38
C ILE A 131 4.29 8.04 12.22
N VAL A 132 5.14 8.88 11.68
CA VAL A 132 6.32 9.41 12.41
C VAL A 132 5.89 10.16 13.67
N VAL A 133 4.93 11.08 13.57
CA VAL A 133 4.42 11.83 14.72
C VAL A 133 3.77 10.88 15.74
N GLY A 134 3.01 9.90 15.30
CA GLY A 134 2.40 8.89 16.16
C GLY A 134 3.45 8.12 16.99
N PHE A 135 4.51 7.62 16.35
CA PHE A 135 5.60 6.93 17.03
C PHE A 135 6.37 7.87 17.98
N CYS A 136 6.67 9.09 17.55
CA CYS A 136 7.29 10.10 18.44
C CYS A 136 6.41 10.39 19.65
N THR A 137 5.10 10.39 19.50
CA THR A 137 4.15 10.61 20.60
C THR A 137 4.14 9.44 21.57
N ILE A 138 4.05 8.20 21.07
CA ILE A 138 4.03 7.00 21.94
C ILE A 138 5.33 6.86 22.71
N TYR A 139 6.46 7.02 22.02
CA TYR A 139 7.79 6.82 22.59
C TYR A 139 8.44 8.10 23.11
N SER A 140 7.69 9.18 23.27
CA SER A 140 8.21 10.46 23.78
C SER A 140 8.96 10.35 25.10
N SER A 141 8.51 9.47 26.01
CA SER A 141 9.16 9.22 27.30
C SER A 141 10.52 8.55 27.15
N ASP A 142 10.72 7.71 26.14
CA ASP A 142 12.02 7.07 25.86
C ASP A 142 12.95 8.02 25.10
N ILE A 143 12.39 8.79 24.16
CA ILE A 143 13.13 9.74 23.34
C ILE A 143 13.74 10.87 24.21
N ILE A 144 13.00 11.35 25.21
CA ILE A 144 13.46 12.42 26.09
C ILE A 144 14.75 12.05 26.81
N THR A 145 14.96 10.77 27.12
CA THR A 145 16.18 10.30 27.80
C THR A 145 17.45 10.42 26.94
N LEU A 146 17.29 10.63 25.64
CA LEU A 146 18.43 10.81 24.71
C LEU A 146 18.98 12.23 24.73
N PHE A 147 18.27 13.19 25.33
CA PHE A 147 18.67 14.57 25.35
C PHE A 147 19.38 14.95 26.67
N ASN A 148 20.44 15.77 26.54
CA ASN A 148 21.21 16.25 27.68
C ASN A 148 20.66 17.59 28.15
N ASP A 149 20.33 17.71 29.42
CA ASP A 149 19.85 18.93 30.10
C ASP A 149 20.92 19.99 30.27
N ASN A 150 22.20 19.63 30.10
CA ASN A 150 23.31 20.57 30.23
C ASN A 150 23.52 21.49 29.02
N THR A 151 22.73 21.34 27.96
CA THR A 151 22.81 22.16 26.75
C THR A 151 21.50 22.91 26.53
N ARG A 152 21.57 24.17 26.04
CA ARG A 152 20.38 24.97 25.72
C ARG A 152 19.44 24.25 24.73
N ASN A 153 20.01 23.57 23.73
CA ASN A 153 19.24 22.79 22.76
C ASN A 153 18.62 21.54 23.40
N GLY A 154 19.33 20.90 24.33
CA GLY A 154 18.81 19.76 25.08
C GLY A 154 17.61 20.14 25.94
N LEU A 155 17.69 21.24 26.68
CA LEU A 155 16.56 21.75 27.48
C LEU A 155 15.34 22.05 26.60
N TYR A 156 15.54 22.72 25.47
CA TYR A 156 14.43 23.00 24.54
C TYR A 156 13.75 21.70 23.99
N MET A 157 14.53 20.70 23.68
CA MET A 157 13.99 19.40 23.24
C MET A 157 13.24 18.68 24.37
N ILE A 158 13.76 18.73 25.59
CA ILE A 158 13.12 18.17 26.78
C ILE A 158 11.76 18.84 27.02
N ASP A 159 11.67 20.16 26.96
CA ASP A 159 10.43 20.92 27.12
C ASP A 159 9.42 20.56 26.04
N MET A 160 9.86 20.42 24.78
CA MET A 160 9.01 20.01 23.66
C MET A 160 8.45 18.59 23.87
N PHE A 161 9.28 17.64 24.29
CA PHE A 161 8.82 16.29 24.55
C PHE A 161 7.94 16.18 25.79
N ASN A 162 8.18 16.97 26.83
CA ASN A 162 7.27 17.08 27.98
C ASN A 162 5.87 17.54 27.52
N TYR A 163 5.81 18.58 26.68
CA TYR A 163 4.54 19.02 26.10
C TYR A 163 3.84 17.94 25.32
N ILE A 164 4.57 17.12 24.55
CA ILE A 164 4.01 15.96 23.83
C ILE A 164 3.48 14.93 24.81
N ILE A 165 4.20 14.63 25.89
CA ILE A 165 3.80 13.68 26.94
C ILE A 165 2.49 14.11 27.59
N ASP A 166 2.36 15.38 27.93
CA ASP A 166 1.17 15.92 28.58
C ASP A 166 -0.06 15.98 27.66
N ASN A 167 0.15 16.01 26.34
CA ASN A 167 -0.91 16.16 25.35
C ASN A 167 -1.09 14.93 24.43
N LYS A 168 -0.56 13.75 24.80
CA LYS A 168 -0.57 12.54 23.96
C LYS A 168 -1.95 12.22 23.37
N ASP A 169 -2.99 12.20 24.21
CA ASP A 169 -4.35 11.85 23.78
C ASP A 169 -4.90 12.84 22.74
N SER A 170 -4.70 14.13 22.98
CA SER A 170 -5.14 15.19 22.06
C SER A 170 -4.40 15.10 20.72
N ILE A 171 -3.09 14.87 20.75
CA ILE A 171 -2.27 14.72 19.54
C ILE A 171 -2.76 13.52 18.73
N MET A 172 -3.00 12.38 19.37
CA MET A 172 -3.44 11.16 18.68
C MET A 172 -4.85 11.30 18.10
N VAL A 173 -5.76 12.00 18.79
CA VAL A 173 -7.11 12.29 18.26
C VAL A 173 -7.03 13.21 17.03
N VAL A 174 -6.23 14.27 17.09
CA VAL A 174 -6.03 15.19 15.96
C VAL A 174 -5.42 14.45 14.78
N LEU A 175 -4.39 13.64 15.03
CA LEU A 175 -3.70 12.85 14.01
C LEU A 175 -4.63 11.87 13.30
N ALA A 176 -5.41 11.10 14.07
CA ALA A 176 -6.40 10.17 13.54
C ALA A 176 -7.50 10.89 12.74
N SER A 177 -7.93 12.06 13.21
CA SER A 177 -8.97 12.85 12.53
C SER A 177 -8.49 13.44 11.21
N ILE A 178 -7.27 13.97 11.16
CA ILE A 178 -6.68 14.52 9.94
C ILE A 178 -6.44 13.42 8.91
N THR A 179 -5.88 12.29 9.32
CA THR A 179 -5.62 11.16 8.41
C THR A 179 -6.92 10.57 7.87
N ALA A 180 -7.91 10.30 8.72
CA ALA A 180 -9.20 9.80 8.30
C ALA A 180 -9.95 10.80 7.40
N GLY A 181 -9.88 12.10 7.70
CA GLY A 181 -10.45 13.16 6.86
C GLY A 181 -9.83 13.19 5.46
N ALA A 182 -8.51 13.11 5.37
CA ALA A 182 -7.80 13.00 4.08
C ALA A 182 -8.20 11.74 3.32
N ASP A 183 -8.35 10.61 4.01
CA ASP A 183 -8.81 9.36 3.43
C ASP A 183 -10.21 9.47 2.83
N ILE A 184 -11.15 10.09 3.55
CA ILE A 184 -12.53 10.30 3.06
C ILE A 184 -12.53 11.17 1.80
N MET A 185 -11.71 12.24 1.77
CA MET A 185 -11.58 13.10 0.58
C MET A 185 -11.05 12.31 -0.62
N VAL A 186 -10.02 11.50 -0.44
CA VAL A 186 -9.45 10.64 -1.49
C VAL A 186 -10.44 9.56 -1.93
N ALA A 187 -11.18 8.97 -1.01
CA ALA A 187 -12.21 7.99 -1.33
C ALA A 187 -13.32 8.59 -2.21
N ALA A 188 -13.74 9.82 -1.94
CA ALA A 188 -14.71 10.56 -2.74
C ALA A 188 -14.17 10.85 -4.16
N ASP A 189 -12.90 11.30 -4.26
CA ASP A 189 -12.21 11.53 -5.54
C ASP A 189 -12.14 10.24 -6.38
N TYR A 190 -11.67 9.15 -5.78
CA TYR A 190 -11.58 7.86 -6.47
C TYR A 190 -12.94 7.32 -6.91
N ARG A 191 -13.97 7.45 -6.07
CA ARG A 191 -15.33 7.04 -6.43
C ARG A 191 -15.87 7.83 -7.63
N SER A 192 -15.62 9.13 -7.68
CA SER A 192 -16.01 10.01 -8.78
C SER A 192 -15.27 9.64 -10.08
N ARG A 193 -13.95 9.50 -10.00
CA ARG A 193 -13.11 9.10 -11.14
C ARG A 193 -13.49 7.72 -11.67
N ASN A 194 -13.60 6.72 -10.80
CA ASN A 194 -14.00 5.38 -11.18
C ASN A 194 -15.36 5.37 -11.91
N LYS A 195 -16.33 6.15 -11.42
CA LYS A 195 -17.63 6.26 -12.08
C LYS A 195 -17.52 6.81 -13.50
N ASN A 196 -16.72 7.86 -13.70
CA ASN A 196 -16.52 8.50 -15.00
C ASN A 196 -15.74 7.60 -15.97
N GLU A 197 -14.69 6.93 -15.49
CA GLU A 197 -13.88 6.02 -16.30
C GLU A 197 -14.64 4.76 -16.69
N ILE A 198 -15.43 4.18 -15.77
CA ILE A 198 -16.32 3.04 -16.08
C ILE A 198 -17.37 3.43 -17.13
N LYS A 199 -17.90 4.66 -17.06
CA LYS A 199 -18.84 5.16 -18.06
C LYS A 199 -18.18 5.27 -19.43
N LYS A 200 -16.98 5.87 -19.52
CA LYS A 200 -16.19 5.96 -20.77
C LYS A 200 -15.81 4.57 -21.29
N ALA A 201 -15.40 3.65 -20.43
CA ALA A 201 -15.08 2.29 -20.81
C ALA A 201 -16.28 1.56 -21.44
N LYS A 202 -17.49 1.76 -20.89
CA LYS A 202 -18.72 1.21 -21.46
C LYS A 202 -19.07 1.84 -22.81
N GLU A 203 -18.90 3.14 -22.95
CA GLU A 203 -19.13 3.85 -24.23
C GLU A 203 -18.16 3.36 -25.32
N ASN A 204 -16.96 2.98 -24.95
CA ASN A 204 -15.94 2.39 -25.84
C ASN A 204 -16.11 0.86 -26.05
N GLY A 205 -17.22 0.26 -25.61
CA GLY A 205 -17.50 -1.18 -25.79
C GLY A 205 -16.75 -2.11 -24.81
N LEU A 206 -16.05 -1.54 -23.81
CA LEU A 206 -15.35 -2.28 -22.77
C LEU A 206 -16.31 -2.56 -21.60
N ASN A 207 -16.90 -3.74 -21.57
CA ASN A 207 -17.75 -4.17 -20.44
C ASN A 207 -16.93 -5.11 -19.54
N ALA A 208 -16.73 -4.76 -18.28
CA ALA A 208 -16.01 -5.60 -17.31
C ALA A 208 -16.62 -7.00 -17.13
N LYS A 209 -17.92 -7.15 -17.43
CA LYS A 209 -18.62 -8.46 -17.44
C LYS A 209 -18.31 -9.32 -18.67
N GLU A 210 -17.66 -8.75 -19.69
CA GLU A 210 -17.33 -9.45 -20.95
C GLU A 210 -15.93 -10.04 -20.94
N PHE A 211 -15.08 -9.66 -19.97
CA PHE A 211 -13.79 -10.31 -19.78
C PHE A 211 -13.99 -11.63 -19.02
N LYS A 212 -13.78 -12.72 -19.71
CA LYS A 212 -13.66 -14.04 -19.11
C LYS A 212 -12.20 -14.23 -18.66
N ILE A 213 -11.98 -14.62 -17.42
CA ILE A 213 -10.63 -14.96 -16.95
C ILE A 213 -10.09 -16.07 -17.87
N LYS A 214 -8.84 -15.88 -18.32
CA LYS A 214 -8.13 -16.87 -19.14
C LYS A 214 -8.15 -18.26 -18.50
N ASN A 215 -8.01 -19.30 -19.32
CA ASN A 215 -7.81 -20.65 -18.81
C ASN A 215 -6.63 -20.68 -17.84
N LYS A 216 -6.60 -21.65 -16.93
CA LYS A 216 -5.61 -21.73 -15.84
C LYS A 216 -4.16 -21.62 -16.33
N ASP A 217 -3.83 -22.29 -17.45
CA ASP A 217 -2.47 -22.30 -18.01
C ASP A 217 -2.10 -20.95 -18.61
N ASP A 218 -3.01 -20.31 -19.35
CA ASP A 218 -2.83 -18.97 -19.93
C ASP A 218 -2.77 -17.89 -18.84
N LEU A 219 -3.55 -18.06 -17.77
CA LEU A 219 -3.50 -17.17 -16.61
C LEU A 219 -2.15 -17.27 -15.88
N MET A 220 -1.68 -18.50 -15.66
CA MET A 220 -0.37 -18.73 -15.03
C MET A 220 0.75 -18.18 -15.91
N PHE A 221 0.68 -18.35 -17.22
CA PHE A 221 1.62 -17.73 -18.14
C PHE A 221 1.58 -16.20 -18.01
N ALA A 222 0.43 -15.57 -18.12
CA ALA A 222 0.27 -14.12 -18.02
C ALA A 222 0.78 -13.55 -16.69
N LEU A 223 0.54 -14.25 -15.57
CA LEU A 223 0.96 -13.79 -14.23
C LEU A 223 2.48 -13.86 -14.02
N PHE A 224 3.15 -14.87 -14.59
CA PHE A 224 4.56 -15.15 -14.28
C PHE A 224 5.51 -14.92 -15.45
N ASP A 225 5.02 -14.52 -16.64
CA ASP A 225 5.87 -14.22 -17.78
C ASP A 225 6.33 -12.76 -17.77
N THR A 226 7.66 -12.57 -17.96
CA THR A 226 8.28 -11.23 -17.93
C THR A 226 8.13 -10.51 -19.25
N ASP A 227 8.20 -11.21 -20.35
CA ASP A 227 8.08 -10.60 -21.69
C ASP A 227 6.64 -10.10 -21.85
N TYR A 228 5.66 -10.91 -21.47
CA TYR A 228 4.26 -10.51 -21.40
C TYR A 228 3.99 -9.31 -20.47
N TYR A 229 4.66 -9.26 -19.30
CA TYR A 229 4.59 -8.11 -18.41
C TYR A 229 5.09 -6.83 -19.08
N ASN A 230 6.23 -6.89 -19.76
CA ASN A 230 6.85 -5.72 -20.40
C ASN A 230 6.03 -5.23 -21.60
N GLU A 231 5.53 -6.15 -22.43
CA GLU A 231 4.70 -5.84 -23.61
C GLU A 231 3.35 -5.22 -23.22
N THR A 232 2.77 -5.68 -22.13
CA THR A 232 1.46 -5.22 -21.65
C THR A 232 1.55 -4.10 -20.61
N ARG A 233 2.72 -3.53 -20.37
CA ARG A 233 2.90 -2.43 -19.41
C ARG A 233 2.04 -1.23 -19.83
N GLY A 234 1.20 -0.73 -18.89
CA GLY A 234 0.25 0.36 -19.15
C GLY A 234 -1.14 -0.10 -19.60
N VAL A 235 -1.33 -1.37 -19.91
CA VAL A 235 -2.65 -1.92 -20.19
C VAL A 235 -3.36 -2.25 -18.86
N PRO A 236 -4.67 -1.96 -18.71
CA PRO A 236 -5.42 -2.29 -17.50
C PRO A 236 -5.34 -3.78 -17.13
N LEU A 237 -5.25 -4.09 -15.84
CA LEU A 237 -5.02 -5.46 -15.34
C LEU A 237 -6.05 -6.47 -15.87
N LEU A 238 -7.32 -6.09 -15.94
CA LEU A 238 -8.37 -6.97 -16.45
C LEU A 238 -8.20 -7.34 -17.94
N GLN A 239 -7.67 -6.40 -18.75
CA GLN A 239 -7.37 -6.69 -20.16
C GLN A 239 -6.16 -7.63 -20.29
N ARG A 240 -5.22 -7.58 -19.33
CA ARG A 240 -4.08 -8.50 -19.30
C ARG A 240 -4.48 -9.91 -18.89
N LEU A 241 -5.40 -10.05 -17.94
CA LEU A 241 -5.79 -11.32 -17.32
C LEU A 241 -7.07 -11.91 -17.94
N GLY A 242 -7.78 -11.14 -18.78
CA GLY A 242 -9.02 -11.55 -19.43
C GLY A 242 -8.85 -11.77 -20.92
N GLU A 243 -9.67 -12.65 -21.48
CA GLU A 243 -9.89 -12.76 -22.92
C GLU A 243 -11.08 -11.89 -23.31
N GLU A 244 -10.91 -11.06 -24.36
CA GLU A 244 -12.06 -10.45 -25.01
C GLU A 244 -12.99 -11.57 -25.51
N LYS A 245 -14.26 -11.56 -25.12
CA LYS A 245 -15.28 -12.35 -25.78
C LYS A 245 -15.33 -11.89 -27.23
N LYS A 246 -14.63 -12.57 -28.13
CA LYS A 246 -14.83 -12.39 -29.55
C LYS A 246 -16.33 -12.55 -29.80
N ASN A 247 -16.96 -11.50 -30.35
CA ASN A 247 -18.34 -11.53 -30.78
C ASN A 247 -18.51 -12.64 -31.82
N GLU A 248 -18.83 -13.85 -31.38
CA GLU A 248 -19.19 -14.99 -32.27
C GLU A 248 -20.45 -14.71 -33.09
N LYS A 249 -21.11 -13.57 -32.88
CA LYS A 249 -22.30 -13.15 -33.63
C LYS A 249 -22.03 -12.61 -35.05
N LYS A 250 -20.77 -12.43 -35.47
CA LYS A 250 -20.47 -11.94 -36.84
C LYS A 250 -20.11 -13.00 -37.87
N VAL A 251 -20.03 -14.28 -37.50
CA VAL A 251 -19.69 -15.37 -38.47
C VAL A 251 -20.90 -16.22 -38.87
N ARG A 252 -22.08 -16.06 -38.29
CA ARG A 252 -23.29 -16.76 -38.67
C ARG A 252 -24.26 -15.97 -39.57
N GLY A 253 -23.75 -14.99 -40.28
CA GLY A 253 -24.54 -14.16 -41.20
C GLY A 253 -23.83 -13.93 -42.54
N LYS A 254 -23.50 -15.00 -43.25
CA LYS A 254 -23.33 -15.01 -44.70
C LYS A 254 -23.71 -16.39 -45.24
#